data_fabdb8c989de0df3926c43f3c7cb45de
#
_entry.id   fabdb8c989de0df3926c43f3c7cb45de
#
_cell.length_a   1.000
_cell.length_b   1.000
_cell.length_c   1.000
_cell.angle_alpha   90.00
_cell.angle_beta   90.00
_cell.angle_gamma   90.00
#
_symmetry.space_group_name_H-M   'P 1'
#
loop_
_entity.id
_entity.type
_entity.pdbx_description
1 polymer ?
#
loop_
_entity_poly.entity_id
_entity_poly.type
_entity_poly.pdbx_seq_one_letter_code
_entity_poly.pdbx_strand_id
1 'polypeptide(L)'
;AYNVIPQSVEFGGTMRSMTDEGLAYLMKRIKEIVEGQAAVNRCGGGVDFMEESMRPYPAVVNDEGMYAHARASAERLLGAGGVRVAPQLMGAEDFGFYAARMPSAFFTIGVGNATTSSARAAHTTHSPHFVIDEAALPVGAAVHAAVAIDYLSKHASSM
;
A
#
# COMPACT_ATOMS: atom_id res chain seq x y z
N ALA A 1 7.58 -38.28 -10.92
CA ALA A 1 8.80 -38.98 -10.45
C ALA A 1 9.98 -38.01 -10.58
N TYR A 2 10.96 -38.07 -9.71
CA TYR A 2 12.11 -37.14 -9.69
C TYR A 2 13.04 -37.26 -10.91
N ASN A 3 12.92 -38.32 -11.69
CA ASN A 3 13.68 -38.60 -12.90
C ASN A 3 12.93 -38.33 -14.18
N VAL A 4 11.75 -37.71 -14.10
CA VAL A 4 10.93 -37.34 -15.28
C VAL A 4 10.96 -35.82 -15.44
N ILE A 5 11.47 -35.36 -16.58
CA ILE A 5 11.47 -33.96 -16.97
C ILE A 5 10.10 -33.64 -17.52
N PRO A 6 9.37 -32.67 -16.95
CA PRO A 6 8.07 -32.26 -17.46
C PRO A 6 8.24 -31.48 -18.78
N GLN A 7 7.17 -31.48 -19.61
CA GLN A 7 7.16 -30.69 -20.84
C GLN A 7 7.13 -29.20 -20.59
N SER A 8 6.51 -28.77 -19.50
CA SER A 8 6.42 -27.38 -19.08
C SER A 8 6.52 -27.25 -17.56
N VAL A 9 6.95 -26.10 -17.12
CA VAL A 9 6.97 -25.68 -15.72
C VAL A 9 6.40 -24.28 -15.60
N GLU A 10 5.70 -24.04 -14.52
CA GLU A 10 5.21 -22.73 -14.15
C GLU A 10 5.83 -22.32 -12.82
N PHE A 11 6.20 -21.06 -12.70
CA PHE A 11 6.62 -20.47 -11.44
C PHE A 11 6.11 -19.04 -11.38
N GLY A 12 5.90 -18.55 -10.18
CA GLY A 12 5.34 -17.23 -9.98
C GLY A 12 5.95 -16.53 -8.77
N GLY A 13 5.68 -15.24 -8.69
CA GLY A 13 6.12 -14.40 -7.59
C GLY A 13 5.37 -13.09 -7.58
N THR A 14 5.76 -12.20 -6.69
CA THR A 14 5.23 -10.85 -6.63
C THR A 14 6.35 -9.85 -6.87
N MET A 15 6.02 -8.72 -7.50
CA MET A 15 6.93 -7.60 -7.69
C MET A 15 6.30 -6.34 -7.13
N ARG A 16 7.12 -5.43 -6.67
CA ARG A 16 6.70 -4.16 -6.10
C ARG A 16 7.67 -3.07 -6.51
N SER A 17 7.13 -1.85 -6.62
CA SER A 17 7.94 -0.64 -6.84
C SER A 17 7.30 0.51 -6.08
N MET A 18 8.11 1.50 -5.71
CA MET A 18 7.63 2.74 -5.10
C MET A 18 7.01 3.72 -6.11
N THR A 19 7.17 3.45 -7.42
CA THR A 19 6.63 4.27 -8.50
C THR A 19 6.02 3.41 -9.58
N ASP A 20 5.07 3.96 -10.33
CA ASP A 20 4.42 3.27 -11.44
C ASP A 20 5.39 3.03 -12.60
N GLU A 21 6.30 3.99 -12.87
CA GLU A 21 7.35 3.86 -13.87
C GLU A 21 8.33 2.72 -13.50
N GLY A 22 8.68 2.63 -12.22
CA GLY A 22 9.51 1.55 -11.70
C GLY A 22 8.84 0.19 -11.84
N LEU A 23 7.52 0.11 -11.62
CA LEU A 23 6.76 -1.12 -11.81
C LEU A 23 6.75 -1.54 -13.29
N ALA A 24 6.45 -0.61 -14.19
CA ALA A 24 6.48 -0.85 -15.63
C ALA A 24 7.86 -1.30 -16.12
N TYR A 25 8.93 -0.68 -15.60
CA TYR A 25 10.29 -1.11 -15.89
C TYR A 25 10.58 -2.54 -15.42
N LEU A 26 10.15 -2.91 -14.20
CA LEU A 26 10.31 -4.27 -13.68
C LEU A 26 9.58 -5.29 -14.56
N MET A 27 8.34 -5.02 -14.95
CA MET A 27 7.56 -5.89 -15.83
C MET A 27 8.31 -6.13 -17.15
N LYS A 28 8.77 -5.08 -17.78
CA LYS A 28 9.56 -5.17 -19.02
C LYS A 28 10.81 -6.03 -18.83
N ARG A 29 11.59 -5.78 -17.76
CA ARG A 29 12.83 -6.50 -17.49
C ARG A 29 12.62 -7.97 -17.15
N ILE A 30 11.59 -8.30 -16.38
CA ILE A 30 11.24 -9.68 -16.07
C ILE A 30 10.90 -10.44 -17.35
N LYS A 31 10.09 -9.85 -18.23
CA LYS A 31 9.75 -10.45 -19.52
C LYS A 31 10.99 -10.71 -20.35
N GLU A 32 11.85 -9.71 -20.54
CA GLU A 32 13.10 -9.84 -21.30
C GLU A 32 14.01 -10.94 -20.76
N ILE A 33 14.12 -11.06 -19.44
CA ILE A 33 14.98 -12.07 -18.80
C ILE A 33 14.38 -13.47 -18.99
N VAL A 34 13.09 -13.66 -18.75
CA VAL A 34 12.43 -14.97 -18.88
C VAL A 34 12.48 -15.47 -20.32
N GLU A 35 12.09 -14.62 -21.26
CA GLU A 35 12.10 -14.97 -22.69
C GLU A 35 13.53 -15.22 -23.21
N GLY A 36 14.47 -14.37 -22.83
CA GLY A 36 15.87 -14.52 -23.22
C GLY A 36 16.51 -15.77 -22.62
N GLN A 37 16.27 -16.07 -21.35
CA GLN A 37 16.79 -17.28 -20.70
C GLN A 37 16.18 -18.55 -21.31
N ALA A 38 14.89 -18.56 -21.61
CA ALA A 38 14.26 -19.68 -22.30
C ALA A 38 14.89 -19.91 -23.68
N ALA A 39 15.07 -18.85 -24.47
CA ALA A 39 15.65 -18.92 -25.80
C ALA A 39 17.08 -19.50 -25.81
N VAL A 40 17.93 -19.04 -24.85
CA VAL A 40 19.30 -19.59 -24.69
C VAL A 40 19.28 -21.09 -24.46
N ASN A 41 18.27 -21.59 -23.74
CA ASN A 41 18.11 -23.03 -23.45
C ASN A 41 17.25 -23.76 -24.50
N ARG A 42 16.94 -23.14 -25.65
CA ARG A 42 16.13 -23.70 -26.73
C ARG A 42 14.72 -24.10 -26.27
N CYS A 43 14.16 -23.36 -25.32
CA CYS A 43 12.82 -23.51 -24.79
C CYS A 43 11.94 -22.33 -25.20
N GLY A 44 10.63 -22.51 -25.20
CA GLY A 44 9.68 -21.40 -25.19
C GLY A 44 9.53 -20.84 -23.76
N GLY A 45 9.36 -19.55 -23.65
CA GLY A 45 9.06 -18.89 -22.38
C GLY A 45 8.13 -17.71 -22.59
N GLY A 46 7.32 -17.41 -21.58
CA GLY A 46 6.44 -16.24 -21.57
C GLY A 46 6.15 -15.83 -20.14
N VAL A 47 5.66 -14.61 -19.96
CA VAL A 47 5.26 -14.06 -18.67
C VAL A 47 3.85 -13.53 -18.78
N ASP A 48 2.98 -14.00 -17.90
CA ASP A 48 1.68 -13.42 -17.66
C ASP A 48 1.74 -12.59 -16.36
N PHE A 49 1.52 -11.29 -16.47
CA PHE A 49 1.44 -10.37 -15.34
C PHE A 49 0.04 -10.29 -14.74
N MET A 50 -0.90 -11.08 -15.24
CA MET A 50 -2.27 -11.19 -14.77
C MET A 50 -3.04 -9.84 -14.78
N GLU A 51 -2.67 -8.91 -15.67
CA GLU A 51 -3.22 -7.54 -15.71
C GLU A 51 -4.73 -7.51 -15.95
N GLU A 52 -5.28 -8.53 -16.65
CA GLU A 52 -6.71 -8.66 -16.89
C GLU A 52 -7.47 -9.15 -15.66
N SER A 53 -6.88 -10.06 -14.88
CA SER A 53 -7.51 -10.68 -13.72
C SER A 53 -7.16 -10.00 -12.39
N MET A 54 -5.96 -9.43 -12.29
CA MET A 54 -5.47 -8.71 -11.12
C MET A 54 -4.77 -7.42 -11.55
N ARG A 55 -5.55 -6.38 -11.77
CA ARG A 55 -5.02 -5.09 -12.16
C ARG A 55 -3.98 -4.60 -11.14
N PRO A 56 -2.76 -4.24 -11.58
CA PRO A 56 -1.75 -3.68 -10.69
C PRO A 56 -2.26 -2.43 -9.98
N TYR A 57 -1.98 -2.30 -8.69
CA TYR A 57 -2.32 -1.10 -7.95
C TYR A 57 -1.27 -0.02 -8.23
N PRO A 58 -1.69 1.23 -8.52
CA PRO A 58 -0.76 2.34 -8.62
C PRO A 58 -0.14 2.66 -7.27
N ALA A 59 1.02 3.31 -7.30
CA ALA A 59 1.66 3.79 -6.09
C ALA A 59 0.74 4.79 -5.35
N VAL A 60 0.65 4.65 -4.02
CA VAL A 60 -0.05 5.63 -3.19
C VAL A 60 0.89 6.81 -2.95
N VAL A 61 0.58 7.93 -3.59
CA VAL A 61 1.30 9.20 -3.41
C VAL A 61 0.34 10.20 -2.79
N ASN A 62 0.62 10.64 -1.58
CA ASN A 62 -0.17 11.67 -0.91
C ASN A 62 0.03 13.03 -1.59
N ASP A 63 -1.07 13.72 -1.87
CA ASP A 63 -1.02 15.13 -2.24
C ASP A 63 -0.50 15.97 -1.05
N GLU A 64 0.44 16.88 -1.31
CA GLU A 64 1.08 17.68 -0.25
C GLU A 64 0.08 18.54 0.53
N GLY A 65 -0.89 19.14 -0.16
CA GLY A 65 -1.92 19.98 0.45
C GLY A 65 -2.86 19.17 1.33
N MET A 66 -3.30 18.02 0.83
CA MET A 66 -4.18 17.13 1.59
C MET A 66 -3.45 16.46 2.75
N TYR A 67 -2.18 16.10 2.57
CA TYR A 67 -1.34 15.60 3.66
C TYR A 67 -1.17 16.65 4.77
N ALA A 68 -0.82 17.88 4.41
CA ALA A 68 -0.66 18.96 5.39
C ALA A 68 -1.98 19.26 6.11
N HIS A 69 -3.11 19.26 5.38
CA HIS A 69 -4.43 19.43 5.95
C HIS A 69 -4.81 18.33 6.94
N ALA A 70 -4.68 17.07 6.53
CA ALA A 70 -5.00 15.92 7.39
C ALA A 70 -4.12 15.87 8.62
N ARG A 71 -2.82 16.15 8.47
CA ARG A 71 -1.87 16.24 9.56
C ARG A 71 -2.25 17.31 10.58
N ALA A 72 -2.55 18.52 10.12
CA ALA A 72 -2.93 19.64 11.01
C ALA A 72 -4.22 19.33 11.78
N SER A 73 -5.21 18.72 11.15
CA SER A 73 -6.46 18.30 11.79
C SER A 73 -6.21 17.21 12.85
N ALA A 74 -5.38 16.23 12.53
CA ALA A 74 -5.00 15.17 13.46
C ALA A 74 -4.18 15.71 14.65
N GLU A 75 -3.21 16.60 14.42
CA GLU A 75 -2.39 17.22 15.47
C GLU A 75 -3.23 18.07 16.42
N ARG A 76 -4.25 18.76 15.90
CA ARG A 76 -5.18 19.53 16.74
C ARG A 76 -6.02 18.62 17.64
N LEU A 77 -6.41 17.44 17.16
CA LEU A 77 -7.23 16.49 17.92
C LEU A 77 -6.41 15.67 18.91
N LEU A 78 -5.22 15.22 18.51
CA LEU A 78 -4.42 14.25 19.25
C LEU A 78 -3.17 14.85 19.92
N GLY A 79 -2.87 16.13 19.62
CA GLY A 79 -1.59 16.73 19.93
C GLY A 79 -0.47 16.30 18.98
N ALA A 80 0.58 17.12 18.87
CA ALA A 80 1.71 16.86 17.96
C ALA A 80 2.42 15.53 18.24
N GLY A 81 2.46 15.08 19.48
CA GLY A 81 3.05 13.78 19.88
C GLY A 81 2.22 12.58 19.45
N GLY A 82 0.94 12.77 19.11
CA GLY A 82 0.02 11.73 18.64
C GLY A 82 0.12 11.45 17.13
N VAL A 83 0.81 12.32 16.38
CA VAL A 83 0.93 12.20 14.92
C VAL A 83 2.39 11.97 14.54
N ARG A 84 2.62 10.94 13.72
CA ARG A 84 3.97 10.55 13.30
C ARG A 84 4.03 10.37 11.79
N VAL A 85 5.18 10.60 11.20
CA VAL A 85 5.45 10.25 9.81
C VAL A 85 5.69 8.74 9.75
N ALA A 86 4.88 8.06 8.94
CA ALA A 86 5.08 6.63 8.71
C ALA A 86 6.28 6.40 7.76
N PRO A 87 7.04 5.31 7.94
CA PRO A 87 8.06 4.94 6.97
C PRO A 87 7.39 4.58 5.63
N GLN A 88 8.14 4.76 4.54
CA GLN A 88 7.70 4.27 3.24
C GLN A 88 7.61 2.74 3.25
N LEU A 89 6.52 2.21 2.74
CA LEU A 89 6.25 0.79 2.66
C LEU A 89 5.93 0.40 1.22
N MET A 90 6.38 -0.78 0.81
CA MET A 90 5.99 -1.39 -0.47
C MET A 90 4.71 -2.23 -0.33
N GLY A 91 3.72 -1.72 0.39
CA GLY A 91 2.37 -2.28 0.45
C GLY A 91 1.56 -1.83 -0.76
N ALA A 92 0.68 -2.68 -1.25
CA ALA A 92 -0.27 -2.31 -2.29
C ALA A 92 -1.59 -1.92 -1.63
N GLU A 93 -2.14 -0.78 -2.05
CA GLU A 93 -3.41 -0.26 -1.56
C GLU A 93 -4.28 0.20 -2.72
N ASP A 94 -5.55 -0.19 -2.74
CA ASP A 94 -6.51 0.24 -3.74
C ASP A 94 -6.78 1.75 -3.70
N PHE A 95 -6.46 2.40 -2.59
CA PHE A 95 -6.47 3.85 -2.45
C PHE A 95 -5.57 4.56 -3.48
N GLY A 96 -4.59 3.90 -4.04
CA GLY A 96 -3.77 4.41 -5.14
C GLY A 96 -4.60 4.85 -6.35
N PHE A 97 -5.74 4.20 -6.63
CA PHE A 97 -6.64 4.62 -7.71
C PHE A 97 -7.35 5.93 -7.43
N TYR A 98 -7.62 6.26 -6.16
CA TYR A 98 -8.15 7.57 -5.76
C TYR A 98 -7.05 8.62 -5.85
N ALA A 99 -5.87 8.34 -5.29
CA ALA A 99 -4.73 9.25 -5.30
C ALA A 99 -4.29 9.65 -6.73
N ALA A 100 -4.41 8.74 -7.69
CA ALA A 100 -4.13 9.01 -9.09
C ALA A 100 -5.16 9.92 -9.80
N ARG A 101 -6.32 10.20 -9.17
CA ARG A 101 -7.44 10.92 -9.80
C ARG A 101 -7.85 12.19 -9.09
N MET A 102 -7.53 12.32 -7.81
CA MET A 102 -7.91 13.49 -7.03
C MET A 102 -6.90 13.72 -5.90
N PRO A 103 -6.68 14.97 -5.49
CA PRO A 103 -5.88 15.28 -4.31
C PRO A 103 -6.41 14.52 -3.09
N SER A 104 -5.57 13.69 -2.50
CA SER A 104 -5.96 12.82 -1.40
C SER A 104 -4.78 12.49 -0.49
N ALA A 105 -5.05 12.02 0.71
CA ALA A 105 -4.05 11.58 1.66
C ALA A 105 -4.46 10.28 2.31
N PHE A 106 -3.55 9.31 2.30
CA PHE A 106 -3.68 8.05 3.00
C PHE A 106 -2.87 8.10 4.30
N PHE A 107 -3.46 7.68 5.38
CA PHE A 107 -2.80 7.59 6.67
C PHE A 107 -3.22 6.33 7.42
N THR A 108 -2.37 5.86 8.30
CA THR A 108 -2.60 4.70 9.14
C THR A 108 -2.85 5.10 10.58
N ILE A 109 -3.58 4.27 11.30
CA ILE A 109 -3.87 4.46 12.72
C ILE A 109 -3.11 3.41 13.51
N GLY A 110 -2.34 3.87 14.50
CA GLY A 110 -1.68 2.99 15.44
C GLY A 110 -2.71 2.29 16.33
N VAL A 111 -2.76 0.97 16.24
CA VAL A 111 -3.71 0.13 16.99
C VAL A 111 -3.05 -0.63 18.14
N GLY A 112 -1.86 -0.19 18.58
CA GLY A 112 -1.10 -0.74 19.68
C GLY A 112 -1.25 0.05 20.97
N ASN A 113 -1.22 -0.64 22.12
CA ASN A 113 -1.05 -0.02 23.42
C ASN A 113 0.14 -0.65 24.19
N ALA A 114 0.55 -0.03 25.30
CA ALA A 114 1.72 -0.45 26.06
C ALA A 114 1.61 -1.89 26.61
N THR A 115 0.40 -2.35 26.92
CA THR A 115 0.15 -3.69 27.49
C THR A 115 0.12 -4.80 26.44
N THR A 116 -0.19 -4.46 25.18
CA THR A 116 -0.27 -5.42 24.08
C THR A 116 0.93 -5.39 23.14
N SER A 117 1.86 -4.44 23.34
CA SER A 117 3.01 -4.24 22.45
C SER A 117 3.97 -5.43 22.40
N SER A 118 4.12 -6.20 23.50
CA SER A 118 4.98 -7.39 23.51
C SER A 118 4.41 -8.57 22.71
N ALA A 119 3.07 -8.77 22.78
CA ALA A 119 2.40 -9.79 21.97
C ALA A 119 2.26 -9.39 20.50
N ARG A 120 2.22 -8.09 20.22
CA ARG A 120 2.07 -7.53 18.85
C ARG A 120 3.34 -7.43 18.07
N ALA A 121 4.49 -7.29 18.70
CA ALA A 121 5.77 -7.30 18.01
C ALA A 121 6.02 -8.60 17.23
N ALA A 122 5.27 -9.67 17.56
CA ALA A 122 5.36 -10.97 16.93
C ALA A 122 4.44 -11.15 15.70
N HIS A 123 3.39 -10.32 15.55
CA HIS A 123 2.34 -10.55 14.53
C HIS A 123 2.02 -9.26 13.76
N THR A 124 2.27 -9.29 12.45
CA THR A 124 1.95 -8.20 11.53
C THR A 124 0.49 -8.27 11.06
N THR A 125 0.01 -7.22 10.40
CA THR A 125 -1.23 -7.25 9.61
C THR A 125 -1.25 -8.49 8.70
N HIS A 126 -2.42 -9.07 8.48
CA HIS A 126 -2.66 -10.34 7.76
C HIS A 126 -2.29 -11.60 8.52
N SER A 127 -1.79 -11.52 9.76
CA SER A 127 -1.65 -12.70 10.61
C SER A 127 -3.00 -13.05 11.26
N PRO A 128 -3.36 -14.35 11.38
CA PRO A 128 -4.54 -14.75 12.15
C PRO A 128 -4.40 -14.46 13.66
N HIS A 129 -3.20 -14.13 14.10
CA HIS A 129 -2.91 -13.74 15.49
C HIS A 129 -2.76 -12.23 15.67
N PHE A 130 -3.08 -11.44 14.63
CA PHE A 130 -3.04 -9.99 14.73
C PHE A 130 -4.07 -9.49 15.71
N VAL A 131 -3.65 -8.67 16.67
CA VAL A 131 -4.52 -8.09 17.71
C VAL A 131 -4.55 -6.58 17.55
N ILE A 132 -5.73 -5.99 17.53
CA ILE A 132 -5.92 -4.55 17.59
C ILE A 132 -6.41 -4.10 18.96
N ASP A 133 -6.03 -2.91 19.36
CA ASP A 133 -6.67 -2.20 20.46
C ASP A 133 -7.89 -1.47 19.91
N GLU A 134 -9.08 -2.01 20.23
CA GLU A 134 -10.34 -1.45 19.73
C GLU A 134 -10.58 -0.01 20.20
N ALA A 135 -9.93 0.42 21.29
CA ALA A 135 -9.97 1.81 21.73
C ALA A 135 -9.38 2.80 20.69
N ALA A 136 -8.61 2.31 19.71
CA ALA A 136 -8.12 3.12 18.61
C ALA A 136 -9.19 3.40 17.52
N LEU A 137 -10.25 2.60 17.44
CA LEU A 137 -11.29 2.75 16.40
C LEU A 137 -12.03 4.09 16.49
N PRO A 138 -12.53 4.52 17.67
CA PRO A 138 -13.14 5.85 17.82
C PRO A 138 -12.17 7.00 17.47
N VAL A 139 -10.87 6.84 17.76
CA VAL A 139 -9.86 7.83 17.41
C VAL A 139 -9.76 7.98 15.91
N GLY A 140 -9.72 6.87 15.18
CA GLY A 140 -9.73 6.87 13.71
C GLY A 140 -10.96 7.56 13.13
N ALA A 141 -12.14 7.21 13.62
CA ALA A 141 -13.38 7.85 13.20
C ALA A 141 -13.38 9.36 13.46
N ALA A 142 -12.89 9.78 14.64
CA ALA A 142 -12.81 11.19 14.99
C ALA A 142 -11.82 11.97 14.11
N VAL A 143 -10.67 11.38 13.76
CA VAL A 143 -9.70 12.00 12.84
C VAL A 143 -10.32 12.18 11.46
N HIS A 144 -10.98 11.17 10.90
CA HIS A 144 -11.65 11.29 9.60
C HIS A 144 -12.73 12.38 9.61
N ALA A 145 -13.57 12.41 10.65
CA ALA A 145 -14.59 13.45 10.80
C ALA A 145 -13.98 14.85 10.91
N ALA A 146 -12.92 15.01 11.71
CA ALA A 146 -12.23 16.28 11.88
C ALA A 146 -11.62 16.78 10.56
N VAL A 147 -10.94 15.91 9.81
CA VAL A 147 -10.38 16.25 8.49
C VAL A 147 -11.46 16.76 7.55
N ALA A 148 -12.61 16.06 7.48
CA ALA A 148 -13.72 16.45 6.60
C ALA A 148 -14.35 17.80 7.02
N ILE A 149 -14.64 17.98 8.32
CA ILE A 149 -15.26 19.20 8.85
C ILE A 149 -14.32 20.40 8.64
N ASP A 150 -13.05 20.25 8.92
CA ASP A 150 -12.06 21.31 8.74
C ASP A 150 -11.90 21.71 7.27
N TYR A 151 -11.92 20.73 6.37
CA TYR A 151 -11.85 20.99 4.94
C TYR A 151 -13.07 21.79 4.48
N LEU A 152 -14.27 21.33 4.83
CA LEU A 152 -15.50 22.01 4.48
C LEU A 152 -15.58 23.42 5.07
N SER A 153 -15.18 23.59 6.34
CA SER A 153 -15.19 24.90 6.99
C SER A 153 -14.25 25.91 6.33
N LYS A 154 -13.09 25.47 5.85
CA LYS A 154 -12.14 26.32 5.12
C LYS A 154 -12.64 26.73 3.73
N HIS A 155 -13.45 25.89 3.08
CA HIS A 155 -13.87 26.10 1.70
C HIS A 155 -15.33 26.57 1.56
N ALA A 156 -16.13 26.51 2.64
CA ALA A 156 -17.50 26.99 2.65
C ALA A 156 -17.63 28.51 2.37
N SER A 157 -16.58 29.28 2.68
CA SER A 157 -16.54 30.73 2.44
C SER A 157 -16.21 31.12 1.00
N SER A 158 -15.94 30.12 0.13
CA SER A 158 -15.55 30.31 -1.27
C SER A 158 -16.67 29.95 -2.27
N MET A 159 -17.81 29.55 -1.79
CA MET A 159 -19.06 29.35 -2.55
C MET A 159 -20.04 30.51 -2.29
#